data_e18e6446aa1096ba72ebacd7d7de1986
#
_entry.id   e18e6446aa1096ba72ebacd7d7de1986
#
_cell.length_a   1.000
_cell.length_b   1.000
_cell.length_c   1.000
_cell.angle_alpha   90.00
_cell.angle_beta   90.00
_cell.angle_gamma   90.00
#
_symmetry.space_group_name_H-M   'P 1'
#
loop_
_entity.id
_entity.type
_entity.pdbx_description
1 polymer ?
#
loop_
_entity_poly.entity_id
_entity_poly.type
_entity_poly.pdbx_seq_one_letter_code
_entity_poly.pdbx_strand_id
1 'polypeptide(L)'
;AAPVVGDLKSTVGLFNDYLAAHPFKADPAWLASIQADSAKNNARFGGAETADTVPMNHYNALGAIKKVTDANHDVYIANEGANALDDCRDIIDMYLPRHRLDCGTWGVMGVGLPYAIGAAATTGRPVISIHGDSAFGFDGMEVETICRYNLPVTVVVLNNGGIYRGDFKNLGDDGDPSPLTLAACAHYEKLMEAFGGTGYYATTPAEVEQYVAAGVASRKPTLVCCELSIHAGKESGHITYLNPQPVTGPLVGNEQEDLAEHREGGKLVD
;
A
#
# COMPACT_ATOMS: atom_id res chain seq x y z
N ALA A 1 25.93 -24.81 -8.14
CA ALA A 1 25.45 -23.63 -8.86
C ALA A 1 26.66 -22.91 -9.47
N ALA A 2 26.57 -22.54 -10.75
CA ALA A 2 27.62 -21.76 -11.42
C ALA A 2 27.18 -20.30 -11.49
N PRO A 3 28.01 -19.35 -11.05
CA PRO A 3 27.69 -17.94 -11.19
C PRO A 3 27.77 -17.55 -12.66
N VAL A 4 26.83 -16.74 -13.11
CA VAL A 4 26.83 -16.15 -14.46
C VAL A 4 26.99 -14.65 -14.29
N VAL A 5 28.17 -14.15 -14.64
CA VAL A 5 28.54 -12.74 -14.50
C VAL A 5 28.50 -12.09 -15.89
N GLY A 6 27.70 -11.02 -16.02
CA GLY A 6 27.59 -10.31 -17.30
C GLY A 6 26.42 -9.32 -17.30
N ASP A 7 26.23 -8.64 -18.43
CA ASP A 7 25.08 -7.81 -18.68
C ASP A 7 23.81 -8.64 -18.73
N LEU A 8 22.77 -8.24 -17.96
CA LEU A 8 21.54 -9.02 -17.83
C LEU A 8 20.82 -9.23 -19.16
N LYS A 9 20.74 -8.20 -19.99
CA LYS A 9 20.01 -8.29 -21.28
C LYS A 9 20.68 -9.28 -22.21
N SER A 10 22.01 -9.20 -22.32
CA SER A 10 22.81 -10.09 -23.14
C SER A 10 22.75 -11.52 -22.62
N THR A 11 22.87 -11.70 -21.31
CA THR A 11 22.83 -13.01 -20.66
C THR A 11 21.46 -13.70 -20.83
N VAL A 12 20.37 -12.97 -20.61
CA VAL A 12 19.01 -13.49 -20.81
C VAL A 12 18.75 -13.81 -22.29
N GLY A 13 19.28 -12.99 -23.21
CA GLY A 13 19.25 -13.31 -24.65
C GLY A 13 19.87 -14.67 -24.96
N LEU A 14 21.09 -14.90 -24.47
CA LEU A 14 21.78 -16.19 -24.65
C LEU A 14 21.03 -17.37 -24.01
N PHE A 15 20.41 -17.18 -22.84
CA PHE A 15 19.55 -18.22 -22.25
C PHE A 15 18.35 -18.54 -23.12
N ASN A 16 17.68 -17.52 -23.67
CA ASN A 16 16.53 -17.71 -24.53
C ASN A 16 16.92 -18.47 -25.80
N ASP A 17 18.05 -18.13 -26.44
CA ASP A 17 18.55 -18.80 -27.63
C ASP A 17 18.90 -20.27 -27.31
N TYR A 18 19.56 -20.51 -26.17
CA TYR A 18 19.88 -21.89 -25.74
C TYR A 18 18.62 -22.70 -25.45
N LEU A 19 17.65 -22.16 -24.75
CA LEU A 19 16.40 -22.84 -24.41
C LEU A 19 15.50 -23.07 -25.61
N ALA A 20 15.57 -22.23 -26.64
CA ALA A 20 14.87 -22.48 -27.92
C ALA A 20 15.38 -23.76 -28.60
N ALA A 21 16.70 -24.02 -28.52
CA ALA A 21 17.33 -25.25 -29.04
C ALA A 21 17.23 -26.44 -28.08
N HIS A 22 17.09 -26.17 -26.77
CA HIS A 22 17.06 -27.16 -25.69
C HIS A 22 15.84 -26.95 -24.80
N PRO A 23 14.62 -27.30 -25.24
CA PRO A 23 13.39 -27.01 -24.50
C PRO A 23 13.41 -27.62 -23.10
N PHE A 24 13.19 -26.79 -22.10
CA PHE A 24 13.03 -27.21 -20.70
C PHE A 24 11.55 -27.39 -20.39
N LYS A 25 11.22 -28.48 -19.73
CA LYS A 25 9.89 -28.68 -19.16
C LYS A 25 9.98 -28.58 -17.64
N ALA A 26 9.24 -27.64 -17.07
CA ALA A 26 9.10 -27.57 -15.61
C ALA A 26 8.39 -28.83 -15.09
N ASP A 27 8.76 -29.27 -13.90
CA ASP A 27 8.04 -30.32 -13.20
C ASP A 27 6.59 -29.90 -12.95
N PRO A 28 5.59 -30.64 -13.45
CA PRO A 28 4.18 -30.31 -13.20
C PRO A 28 3.84 -30.22 -11.72
N ALA A 29 4.48 -31.00 -10.85
CA ALA A 29 4.27 -30.95 -9.41
C ALA A 29 4.73 -29.62 -8.81
N TRP A 30 5.84 -29.04 -9.30
CA TRP A 30 6.31 -27.73 -8.89
C TRP A 30 5.33 -26.62 -9.30
N LEU A 31 4.83 -26.64 -10.53
CA LEU A 31 3.81 -25.68 -10.98
C LEU A 31 2.52 -25.81 -10.20
N ALA A 32 2.07 -27.04 -9.92
CA ALA A 32 0.88 -27.28 -9.11
C ALA A 32 1.03 -26.76 -7.67
N SER A 33 2.23 -26.90 -7.07
CA SER A 33 2.54 -26.35 -5.74
C SER A 33 2.43 -24.83 -5.74
N ILE A 34 3.03 -24.13 -6.70
CA ILE A 34 2.94 -22.67 -6.82
C ILE A 34 1.49 -22.22 -6.98
N GLN A 35 0.71 -22.91 -7.82
CA GLN A 35 -0.69 -22.59 -8.02
C GLN A 35 -1.53 -22.81 -6.75
N ALA A 36 -1.25 -23.87 -5.99
CA ALA A 36 -1.92 -24.14 -4.73
C ALA A 36 -1.59 -23.07 -3.67
N ASP A 37 -0.34 -22.65 -3.56
CA ASP A 37 0.07 -21.58 -2.64
C ASP A 37 -0.52 -20.23 -3.04
N SER A 38 -0.55 -19.91 -4.33
CA SER A 38 -1.22 -18.72 -4.84
C SER A 38 -2.72 -18.72 -4.52
N ALA A 39 -3.41 -19.84 -4.76
CA ALA A 39 -4.83 -19.99 -4.44
C ALA A 39 -5.10 -19.83 -2.94
N LYS A 40 -4.24 -20.40 -2.09
CA LYS A 40 -4.33 -20.27 -0.63
C LYS A 40 -4.15 -18.82 -0.18
N ASN A 41 -3.17 -18.11 -0.75
CA ASN A 41 -2.94 -16.70 -0.43
C ASN A 41 -4.11 -15.83 -0.87
N ASN A 42 -4.62 -16.02 -2.08
CA ASN A 42 -5.79 -15.29 -2.57
C ASN A 42 -7.04 -15.56 -1.72
N ALA A 43 -7.25 -16.79 -1.27
CA ALA A 43 -8.36 -17.12 -0.38
C ALA A 43 -8.24 -16.46 1.01
N ARG A 44 -7.02 -16.22 1.48
CA ARG A 44 -6.78 -15.51 2.76
C ARG A 44 -7.31 -14.08 2.73
N PHE A 45 -7.20 -13.38 1.62
CA PHE A 45 -7.58 -11.98 1.49
C PHE A 45 -8.97 -11.79 0.90
N GLY A 46 -9.45 -12.72 0.07
CA GLY A 46 -10.67 -12.55 -0.73
C GLY A 46 -11.94 -12.23 0.05
N GLY A 47 -12.07 -12.71 1.30
CA GLY A 47 -13.17 -12.34 2.17
C GLY A 47 -13.05 -10.93 2.76
N ALA A 48 -11.83 -10.48 3.05
CA ALA A 48 -11.57 -9.17 3.64
C ALA A 48 -11.67 -8.05 2.59
N GLU A 49 -11.17 -8.27 1.38
CA GLU A 49 -11.18 -7.28 0.30
C GLU A 49 -12.58 -7.04 -0.28
N THR A 50 -13.49 -8.01 -0.16
CA THR A 50 -14.88 -7.88 -0.64
C THR A 50 -15.88 -7.51 0.44
N ALA A 51 -15.44 -7.39 1.71
CA ALA A 51 -16.32 -7.07 2.82
C ALA A 51 -16.81 -5.62 2.76
N ASP A 52 -18.12 -5.44 2.99
CA ASP A 52 -18.77 -4.11 3.08
C ASP A 52 -18.79 -3.58 4.53
N THR A 53 -17.76 -3.90 5.31
CA THR A 53 -17.68 -3.48 6.71
C THR A 53 -17.35 -2.00 6.86
N VAL A 54 -18.05 -1.33 7.76
CA VAL A 54 -17.84 0.08 8.15
C VAL A 54 -17.70 0.12 9.67
N PRO A 55 -16.68 0.81 10.22
CA PRO A 55 -15.62 1.53 9.51
C PRO A 55 -14.73 0.60 8.67
N MET A 56 -14.22 1.13 7.55
CA MET A 56 -13.37 0.38 6.64
C MET A 56 -12.04 -0.03 7.30
N ASN A 57 -11.40 -1.05 6.72
CA ASN A 57 -10.01 -1.38 6.96
C ASN A 57 -9.21 -1.27 5.65
N HIS A 58 -7.90 -1.52 5.70
CA HIS A 58 -7.05 -1.45 4.51
C HIS A 58 -7.52 -2.39 3.40
N TYR A 59 -7.91 -3.63 3.74
CA TYR A 59 -8.24 -4.64 2.74
C TYR A 59 -9.50 -4.31 1.94
N ASN A 60 -10.59 -3.90 2.59
CA ASN A 60 -11.82 -3.58 1.87
C ASN A 60 -11.74 -2.24 1.11
N ALA A 61 -10.98 -1.26 1.62
CA ALA A 61 -10.69 -0.05 0.87
C ALA A 61 -9.83 -0.35 -0.38
N LEU A 62 -8.78 -1.17 -0.22
CA LEU A 62 -7.93 -1.60 -1.34
C LEU A 62 -8.67 -2.52 -2.31
N GLY A 63 -9.58 -3.37 -1.84
CA GLY A 63 -10.46 -4.18 -2.68
C GLY A 63 -11.35 -3.33 -3.59
N ALA A 64 -11.86 -2.19 -3.08
CA ALA A 64 -12.60 -1.23 -3.88
C ALA A 64 -11.71 -0.57 -4.97
N ILE A 65 -10.46 -0.21 -4.61
CA ILE A 65 -9.49 0.32 -5.58
C ILE A 65 -9.12 -0.76 -6.62
N LYS A 66 -8.96 -2.01 -6.19
CA LYS A 66 -8.67 -3.15 -7.07
C LYS A 66 -9.69 -3.26 -8.21
N LYS A 67 -10.97 -3.11 -7.95
CA LYS A 67 -12.01 -3.14 -9.00
C LYS A 67 -11.76 -2.08 -10.07
N VAL A 68 -11.28 -0.89 -9.68
CA VAL A 68 -10.96 0.17 -10.63
C VAL A 68 -9.71 -0.18 -11.43
N THR A 69 -8.66 -0.73 -10.80
CA THR A 69 -7.43 -1.12 -11.49
C THR A 69 -7.62 -2.33 -12.39
N ASP A 70 -8.46 -3.31 -12.00
CA ASP A 70 -8.82 -4.46 -12.83
C ASP A 70 -9.60 -4.06 -14.09
N ALA A 71 -10.37 -2.97 -14.02
CA ALA A 71 -11.05 -2.39 -15.17
C ALA A 71 -10.14 -1.48 -16.02
N ASN A 72 -8.97 -1.09 -15.52
CA ASN A 72 -8.07 -0.10 -16.14
C ASN A 72 -6.60 -0.55 -16.02
N HIS A 73 -6.22 -1.61 -16.71
CA HIS A 73 -4.86 -2.20 -16.63
C HIS A 73 -3.74 -1.24 -17.03
N ASP A 74 -4.07 -0.14 -17.70
CA ASP A 74 -3.15 0.85 -18.25
C ASP A 74 -2.78 1.97 -17.26
N VAL A 75 -3.39 1.95 -16.08
CA VAL A 75 -3.12 2.93 -15.03
C VAL A 75 -1.78 2.61 -14.36
N TYR A 76 -1.03 3.67 -14.01
CA TYR A 76 0.14 3.52 -13.15
C TYR A 76 -0.28 3.56 -11.69
N ILE A 77 0.40 2.79 -10.86
CA ILE A 77 0.21 2.78 -9.41
C ILE A 77 1.50 3.24 -8.76
N ALA A 78 1.42 4.29 -7.95
CA ALA A 78 2.44 4.64 -6.99
C ALA A 78 1.91 4.33 -5.59
N ASN A 79 2.69 3.66 -4.75
CA ASN A 79 2.22 3.38 -3.39
C ASN A 79 3.32 3.54 -2.36
N GLU A 80 2.93 4.02 -1.18
CA GLU A 80 3.82 4.40 -0.11
C GLU A 80 3.18 4.18 1.26
N GLY A 81 4.04 4.06 2.27
CA GLY A 81 3.66 3.79 3.64
C GLY A 81 4.01 2.36 4.04
N ALA A 82 3.83 1.99 5.31
CA ALA A 82 4.07 0.62 5.75
C ALA A 82 2.89 -0.29 5.39
N ASN A 83 1.76 -0.18 6.12
CA ASN A 83 0.56 -0.99 5.83
C ASN A 83 0.01 -0.71 4.43
N ALA A 84 -0.09 0.56 4.03
CA ALA A 84 -0.57 0.92 2.71
C ALA A 84 0.28 0.31 1.58
N LEU A 85 1.61 0.22 1.77
CA LEU A 85 2.53 -0.38 0.81
C LEU A 85 2.34 -1.90 0.72
N ASP A 86 2.39 -2.58 1.86
CA ASP A 86 2.38 -4.04 1.92
C ASP A 86 0.99 -4.59 1.57
N ASP A 87 -0.07 -4.07 2.15
CA ASP A 87 -1.44 -4.48 1.85
C ASP A 87 -1.82 -4.19 0.38
N CYS A 88 -1.29 -3.09 -0.20
CA CYS A 88 -1.48 -2.79 -1.62
C CYS A 88 -0.80 -3.84 -2.52
N ARG A 89 0.37 -4.34 -2.14
CA ARG A 89 1.05 -5.42 -2.87
C ARG A 89 0.31 -6.74 -2.78
N ASP A 90 -0.35 -6.98 -1.65
CA ASP A 90 -1.13 -8.20 -1.42
C ASP A 90 -2.45 -8.22 -2.22
N ILE A 91 -3.08 -7.05 -2.40
CA ILE A 91 -4.44 -6.94 -2.93
C ILE A 91 -4.48 -6.54 -4.41
N ILE A 92 -3.67 -5.55 -4.82
CA ILE A 92 -3.75 -5.00 -6.18
C ILE A 92 -2.81 -5.74 -7.12
N ASP A 93 -3.38 -6.40 -8.13
CA ASP A 93 -2.64 -7.10 -9.17
C ASP A 93 -1.97 -6.14 -10.15
N MET A 94 -0.85 -6.58 -10.72
CA MET A 94 -0.13 -5.83 -11.75
C MET A 94 -0.12 -6.59 -13.06
N TYR A 95 -0.66 -5.97 -14.08
CA TYR A 95 -0.85 -6.58 -15.40
C TYR A 95 0.24 -6.21 -16.41
N LEU A 96 0.84 -5.02 -16.23
CA LEU A 96 1.85 -4.49 -17.14
C LEU A 96 3.18 -4.24 -16.40
N PRO A 97 4.33 -4.53 -17.04
CA PRO A 97 5.62 -4.27 -16.43
C PRO A 97 5.83 -2.76 -16.22
N ARG A 98 6.50 -2.40 -15.11
CA ARG A 98 6.83 -1.00 -14.74
C ARG A 98 5.63 -0.10 -14.45
N HIS A 99 4.43 -0.67 -14.23
CA HIS A 99 3.24 0.11 -13.88
C HIS A 99 3.06 0.27 -12.37
N ARG A 100 3.87 -0.38 -11.54
CA ARG A 100 3.94 -0.11 -10.10
C ARG A 100 5.26 0.57 -9.76
N LEU A 101 5.15 1.66 -9.00
CA LEU A 101 6.25 2.47 -8.50
C LEU A 101 6.15 2.52 -6.97
N ASP A 102 7.18 2.07 -6.30
CA ASP A 102 7.27 2.11 -4.84
C ASP A 102 8.74 2.16 -4.38
N CYS A 103 8.95 2.33 -3.08
CA CYS A 103 10.28 2.42 -2.50
C CYS A 103 11.01 1.06 -2.35
N GLY A 104 10.39 -0.06 -2.77
CA GLY A 104 10.94 -1.40 -2.61
C GLY A 104 11.23 -1.75 -1.15
N THR A 105 12.32 -2.48 -0.93
CA THR A 105 12.78 -2.86 0.42
C THR A 105 13.46 -1.72 1.18
N TRP A 106 13.70 -0.57 0.54
CA TRP A 106 14.27 0.59 1.20
C TRP A 106 13.33 1.20 2.24
N GLY A 107 12.01 1.14 1.99
CA GLY A 107 10.98 1.53 2.95
C GLY A 107 10.93 3.03 3.26
N VAL A 108 11.50 3.90 2.43
CA VAL A 108 11.50 5.34 2.64
C VAL A 108 10.12 5.93 2.39
N MET A 109 9.74 6.95 3.16
CA MET A 109 8.55 7.78 2.95
C MET A 109 8.93 9.13 2.32
N GLY A 110 7.96 9.81 1.68
CA GLY A 110 8.13 11.07 0.96
C GLY A 110 8.55 10.89 -0.51
N VAL A 111 8.21 9.76 -1.12
CA VAL A 111 8.56 9.45 -2.52
C VAL A 111 7.35 9.08 -3.38
N GLY A 112 6.21 8.79 -2.80
CA GLY A 112 5.04 8.28 -3.53
C GLY A 112 4.43 9.32 -4.46
N LEU A 113 4.14 10.53 -3.98
CA LEU A 113 3.67 11.63 -4.84
C LEU A 113 4.71 12.04 -5.89
N PRO A 114 6.01 12.21 -5.56
CA PRO A 114 7.04 12.42 -6.58
C PRO A 114 7.06 11.34 -7.67
N TYR A 115 6.90 10.07 -7.33
CA TYR A 115 6.79 9.00 -8.33
C TYR A 115 5.54 9.14 -9.20
N ALA A 116 4.39 9.45 -8.59
CA ALA A 116 3.15 9.68 -9.31
C ALA A 116 3.25 10.87 -10.28
N ILE A 117 3.84 11.98 -9.83
CA ILE A 117 4.11 13.16 -10.65
C ILE A 117 5.02 12.79 -11.82
N GLY A 118 6.14 12.10 -11.54
CA GLY A 118 7.09 11.67 -12.56
C GLY A 118 6.45 10.77 -13.62
N ALA A 119 5.64 9.79 -13.19
CA ALA A 119 4.92 8.90 -14.09
C ALA A 119 3.90 9.66 -14.94
N ALA A 120 3.07 10.50 -14.31
CA ALA A 120 2.05 11.29 -15.02
C ALA A 120 2.65 12.28 -16.01
N ALA A 121 3.68 13.02 -15.62
CA ALA A 121 4.35 13.99 -16.46
C ALA A 121 5.08 13.35 -17.65
N THR A 122 5.68 12.18 -17.47
CA THR A 122 6.44 11.51 -18.52
C THR A 122 5.55 10.75 -19.49
N THR A 123 4.50 10.11 -18.99
CA THR A 123 3.66 9.22 -19.82
C THR A 123 2.35 9.86 -20.27
N GLY A 124 1.90 10.90 -19.60
CA GLY A 124 0.58 11.50 -19.78
C GLY A 124 -0.58 10.57 -19.36
N ARG A 125 -0.30 9.43 -18.72
CA ARG A 125 -1.32 8.43 -18.33
C ARG A 125 -1.85 8.68 -16.95
N PRO A 126 -3.07 8.20 -16.65
CA PRO A 126 -3.59 8.26 -15.29
C PRO A 126 -2.72 7.50 -14.30
N VAL A 127 -2.57 8.06 -13.12
CA VAL A 127 -1.84 7.46 -12.00
C VAL A 127 -2.76 7.41 -10.79
N ILE A 128 -2.83 6.27 -10.11
CA ILE A 128 -3.40 6.16 -8.76
C ILE A 128 -2.23 6.13 -7.78
N SER A 129 -2.18 7.10 -6.87
CA SER A 129 -1.14 7.21 -5.84
C SER A 129 -1.74 6.89 -4.47
N ILE A 130 -1.36 5.76 -3.87
CA ILE A 130 -1.96 5.21 -2.65
C ILE A 130 -1.00 5.40 -1.49
N HIS A 131 -1.44 6.08 -0.45
CA HIS A 131 -0.66 6.45 0.73
C HIS A 131 -1.37 6.08 2.02
N GLY A 132 -0.61 5.72 3.06
CA GLY A 132 -1.09 5.91 4.42
C GLY A 132 -1.09 7.39 4.79
N ASP A 133 -1.89 7.78 5.78
CA ASP A 133 -1.97 9.16 6.26
C ASP A 133 -0.62 9.71 6.74
N SER A 134 0.15 8.90 7.46
CA SER A 134 1.50 9.26 7.91
C SER A 134 2.47 9.45 6.74
N ALA A 135 2.45 8.55 5.77
CA ALA A 135 3.32 8.65 4.60
C ALA A 135 2.97 9.90 3.77
N PHE A 136 1.68 10.15 3.55
CA PHE A 136 1.19 11.37 2.89
C PHE A 136 1.66 12.65 3.59
N GLY A 137 1.84 12.62 4.90
CA GLY A 137 2.37 13.75 5.66
C GLY A 137 3.79 14.18 5.28
N PHE A 138 4.59 13.31 4.63
CA PHE A 138 5.94 13.63 4.20
C PHE A 138 6.01 14.41 2.88
N ASP A 139 5.06 14.19 1.97
CA ASP A 139 5.06 14.78 0.62
C ASP A 139 3.70 15.38 0.21
N GLY A 140 2.74 15.47 1.13
CA GLY A 140 1.38 15.92 0.85
C GLY A 140 1.28 17.29 0.18
N MET A 141 2.27 18.18 0.34
CA MET A 141 2.29 19.48 -0.35
C MET A 141 2.53 19.35 -1.85
N GLU A 142 2.99 18.20 -2.34
CA GLU A 142 3.14 17.94 -3.79
C GLU A 142 1.80 17.89 -4.53
N VAL A 143 0.66 17.89 -3.81
CA VAL A 143 -0.65 18.10 -4.43
C VAL A 143 -0.75 19.46 -5.12
N GLU A 144 0.00 20.46 -4.67
CA GLU A 144 0.14 21.76 -5.35
C GLU A 144 0.76 21.56 -6.74
N THR A 145 1.86 20.82 -6.82
CA THR A 145 2.53 20.50 -8.09
C THR A 145 1.58 19.75 -9.03
N ILE A 146 0.84 18.76 -8.51
CA ILE A 146 -0.17 18.00 -9.28
C ILE A 146 -1.23 18.94 -9.85
N CYS A 147 -1.76 19.86 -9.04
CA CYS A 147 -2.77 20.83 -9.46
C CYS A 147 -2.21 21.86 -10.45
N ARG A 148 -1.04 22.45 -10.16
CA ARG A 148 -0.42 23.49 -11.00
C ARG A 148 -0.13 23.00 -12.42
N TYR A 149 0.27 21.72 -12.56
CA TYR A 149 0.51 21.10 -13.86
C TYR A 149 -0.70 20.35 -14.44
N ASN A 150 -1.83 20.36 -13.73
CA ASN A 150 -3.06 19.64 -14.10
C ASN A 150 -2.78 18.18 -14.49
N LEU A 151 -2.00 17.48 -13.65
CA LEU A 151 -1.60 16.10 -13.89
C LEU A 151 -2.75 15.12 -13.63
N PRO A 152 -2.89 14.05 -14.44
CA PRO A 152 -3.93 13.04 -14.25
C PRO A 152 -3.60 12.09 -13.10
N VAL A 153 -3.51 12.61 -11.89
CA VAL A 153 -3.18 11.86 -10.68
C VAL A 153 -4.40 11.81 -9.76
N THR A 154 -4.79 10.61 -9.38
CA THR A 154 -5.76 10.34 -8.32
C THR A 154 -5.00 9.88 -7.08
N VAL A 155 -4.90 10.75 -6.09
CA VAL A 155 -4.30 10.44 -4.80
C VAL A 155 -5.33 9.77 -3.91
N VAL A 156 -4.97 8.68 -3.24
CA VAL A 156 -5.80 7.99 -2.25
C VAL A 156 -5.04 7.98 -0.93
N VAL A 157 -5.65 8.52 0.11
CA VAL A 157 -5.10 8.52 1.47
C VAL A 157 -5.90 7.53 2.30
N LEU A 158 -5.26 6.46 2.75
CA LEU A 158 -5.80 5.47 3.68
C LEU A 158 -5.60 6.01 5.09
N ASN A 159 -6.64 6.66 5.62
CA ASN A 159 -6.58 7.44 6.87
C ASN A 159 -7.13 6.62 8.04
N ASN A 160 -6.24 6.00 8.80
CA ASN A 160 -6.56 5.34 10.06
C ASN A 160 -6.16 6.16 11.31
N GLY A 161 -5.69 7.40 11.11
CA GLY A 161 -5.33 8.33 12.19
C GLY A 161 -4.01 8.01 12.87
N GLY A 162 -3.08 7.29 12.22
CA GLY A 162 -1.80 6.99 12.86
C GLY A 162 -0.80 6.18 12.06
N ILE A 163 0.43 6.17 12.54
CA ILE A 163 1.51 5.32 12.05
C ILE A 163 1.16 3.88 12.44
N TYR A 164 1.22 2.96 11.48
CA TYR A 164 0.70 1.59 11.63
C TYR A 164 -0.78 1.62 12.06
N ARG A 165 -1.10 1.24 13.29
CA ARG A 165 -2.45 1.37 13.90
C ARG A 165 -2.53 2.50 14.93
N GLY A 166 -1.49 3.35 15.01
CA GLY A 166 -1.37 4.36 16.05
C GLY A 166 -1.21 3.77 17.45
N ASP A 167 -1.10 4.64 18.41
CA ASP A 167 -1.15 4.29 19.84
C ASP A 167 -2.21 5.14 20.53
N PHE A 168 -3.42 4.62 20.57
CA PHE A 168 -4.56 5.31 21.18
C PHE A 168 -4.70 5.08 22.69
N LYS A 169 -3.86 4.22 23.29
CA LYS A 169 -3.88 3.96 24.73
C LYS A 169 -3.40 5.16 25.53
N ASN A 170 -2.54 5.99 24.94
CA ASN A 170 -1.97 7.17 25.58
C ASN A 170 -2.76 8.48 25.29
N LEU A 171 -3.96 8.38 24.76
CA LEU A 171 -4.92 9.50 24.74
C LEU A 171 -5.55 9.69 26.14
N GLY A 172 -4.71 9.68 27.20
CA GLY A 172 -5.12 9.94 28.56
C GLY A 172 -5.66 11.37 28.73
N ASP A 173 -6.50 11.58 29.74
CA ASP A 173 -7.20 12.84 30.05
C ASP A 173 -6.24 14.03 30.24
N ASP A 174 -4.93 13.80 30.35
CA ASP A 174 -3.88 14.78 30.67
C ASP A 174 -2.60 14.63 29.85
N GLY A 175 -2.54 13.69 28.91
CA GLY A 175 -1.30 13.33 28.20
C GLY A 175 -1.18 13.92 26.80
N ASP A 176 0.05 14.20 26.41
CA ASP A 176 0.38 14.37 24.99
C ASP A 176 0.01 13.09 24.23
N PRO A 177 -0.61 13.19 23.06
CA PRO A 177 -0.85 12.02 22.23
C PRO A 177 0.50 11.38 21.85
N SER A 178 0.52 10.04 21.76
CA SER A 178 1.68 9.32 21.25
C SER A 178 2.16 9.89 19.91
N PRO A 179 3.46 9.96 19.65
CA PRO A 179 3.98 10.40 18.36
C PRO A 179 3.55 9.51 17.18
N LEU A 180 2.97 8.34 17.46
CA LEU A 180 2.39 7.45 16.44
C LEU A 180 0.93 7.81 16.12
N THR A 181 0.29 8.66 16.91
CA THR A 181 -1.11 9.06 16.72
C THR A 181 -1.19 10.37 15.94
N LEU A 182 -1.99 10.36 14.89
CA LEU A 182 -2.31 11.54 14.09
C LEU A 182 -3.74 12.01 14.38
N ALA A 183 -4.12 13.15 13.81
CA ALA A 183 -5.47 13.67 13.95
C ALA A 183 -6.48 12.68 13.33
N ALA A 184 -7.38 12.16 14.17
CA ALA A 184 -8.44 11.28 13.72
C ALA A 184 -9.38 12.03 12.75
N CYS A 185 -9.89 11.30 11.74
CA CYS A 185 -10.84 11.84 10.76
C CYS A 185 -10.35 13.13 10.07
N ALA A 186 -9.03 13.28 9.87
CA ALA A 186 -8.48 14.44 9.18
C ALA A 186 -8.95 14.47 7.72
N HIS A 187 -9.30 15.64 7.23
CA HIS A 187 -9.83 15.88 5.89
C HIS A 187 -8.70 16.22 4.91
N TYR A 188 -7.91 15.23 4.52
CA TYR A 188 -6.77 15.42 3.60
C TYR A 188 -7.21 15.84 2.19
N GLU A 189 -8.44 15.51 1.76
CA GLU A 189 -8.99 15.93 0.48
C GLU A 189 -9.07 17.45 0.33
N LYS A 190 -9.17 18.18 1.45
CA LYS A 190 -9.20 19.65 1.46
C LYS A 190 -7.91 20.27 0.94
N LEU A 191 -6.77 19.59 1.06
CA LEU A 191 -5.53 20.07 0.46
C LEU A 191 -5.64 20.14 -1.06
N MET A 192 -6.23 19.13 -1.69
CA MET A 192 -6.43 19.11 -3.15
C MET A 192 -7.39 20.24 -3.57
N GLU A 193 -8.49 20.42 -2.83
CA GLU A 193 -9.46 21.50 -3.07
C GLU A 193 -8.82 22.89 -2.91
N ALA A 194 -7.96 23.08 -1.92
CA ALA A 194 -7.27 24.35 -1.67
C ALA A 194 -6.40 24.79 -2.87
N PHE A 195 -5.90 23.84 -3.67
CA PHE A 195 -5.13 24.11 -4.89
C PHE A 195 -5.95 23.99 -6.18
N GLY A 196 -7.29 23.87 -6.07
CA GLY A 196 -8.20 23.88 -7.22
C GLY A 196 -8.43 22.51 -7.88
N GLY A 197 -7.98 21.43 -7.27
CA GLY A 197 -8.31 20.07 -7.67
C GLY A 197 -9.65 19.59 -7.08
N THR A 198 -9.96 18.30 -7.25
CA THR A 198 -11.18 17.68 -6.72
C THR A 198 -10.87 16.87 -5.47
N GLY A 199 -11.59 17.12 -4.38
CA GLY A 199 -11.50 16.35 -3.14
C GLY A 199 -12.74 15.49 -2.91
N TYR A 200 -12.54 14.27 -2.39
CA TYR A 200 -13.60 13.38 -1.94
C TYR A 200 -13.25 12.78 -0.59
N TYR A 201 -14.23 12.66 0.27
CA TYR A 201 -14.13 11.95 1.55
C TYR A 201 -15.00 10.69 1.47
N ALA A 202 -14.39 9.53 1.65
CA ALA A 202 -15.04 8.24 1.51
C ALA A 202 -15.07 7.51 2.85
N THR A 203 -16.24 7.02 3.23
CA THR A 203 -16.50 6.26 4.48
C THR A 203 -16.90 4.82 4.22
N THR A 204 -17.16 4.47 2.96
CA THR A 204 -17.58 3.14 2.53
C THR A 204 -16.76 2.64 1.35
N PRO A 205 -16.59 1.30 1.17
CA PRO A 205 -15.90 0.76 -0.01
C PRO A 205 -16.55 1.18 -1.34
N ALA A 206 -17.87 1.31 -1.38
CA ALA A 206 -18.58 1.75 -2.58
C ALA A 206 -18.24 3.20 -2.97
N GLU A 207 -18.11 4.10 -1.99
CA GLU A 207 -17.64 5.47 -2.22
C GLU A 207 -16.19 5.51 -2.70
N VAL A 208 -15.31 4.68 -2.13
CA VAL A 208 -13.91 4.57 -2.59
C VAL A 208 -13.87 4.16 -4.06
N GLU A 209 -14.59 3.10 -4.45
CA GLU A 209 -14.67 2.64 -5.83
C GLU A 209 -15.17 3.77 -6.75
N GLN A 210 -16.28 4.40 -6.39
CA GLN A 210 -16.91 5.48 -7.16
C GLN A 210 -15.96 6.66 -7.37
N TYR A 211 -15.32 7.14 -6.30
CA TYR A 211 -14.51 8.36 -6.34
C TYR A 211 -13.16 8.12 -7.02
N VAL A 212 -12.54 6.96 -6.80
CA VAL A 212 -11.32 6.59 -7.51
C VAL A 212 -11.58 6.40 -9.01
N ALA A 213 -12.68 5.74 -9.38
CA ALA A 213 -13.07 5.61 -10.78
C ALA A 213 -13.34 6.97 -11.44
N ALA A 214 -14.02 7.89 -10.73
CA ALA A 214 -14.26 9.25 -11.20
C ALA A 214 -12.95 10.03 -11.40
N GLY A 215 -12.00 9.92 -10.48
CA GLY A 215 -10.68 10.53 -10.58
C GLY A 215 -9.91 10.03 -11.81
N VAL A 216 -9.82 8.73 -12.00
CA VAL A 216 -9.17 8.10 -13.17
C VAL A 216 -9.82 8.53 -14.47
N ALA A 217 -11.15 8.51 -14.54
CA ALA A 217 -11.91 8.89 -15.73
C ALA A 217 -11.80 10.37 -16.05
N SER A 218 -11.79 11.24 -15.06
CA SER A 218 -11.69 12.70 -15.23
C SER A 218 -10.34 13.14 -15.80
N ARG A 219 -9.27 12.36 -15.52
CA ARG A 219 -7.88 12.69 -15.84
C ARG A 219 -7.43 14.04 -15.26
N LYS A 220 -7.97 14.40 -14.09
CA LYS A 220 -7.69 15.66 -13.39
C LYS A 220 -7.15 15.39 -12.00
N PRO A 221 -6.45 16.37 -11.39
CA PRO A 221 -6.04 16.30 -10.00
C PRO A 221 -7.20 15.94 -9.08
N THR A 222 -7.09 14.79 -8.41
CA THR A 222 -8.13 14.28 -7.51
C THR A 222 -7.50 13.70 -6.26
N LEU A 223 -8.10 13.92 -5.08
CA LEU A 223 -7.72 13.26 -3.84
C LEU A 223 -8.94 12.63 -3.19
N VAL A 224 -8.84 11.35 -2.89
CA VAL A 224 -9.83 10.57 -2.14
C VAL A 224 -9.25 10.27 -0.76
N CYS A 225 -9.80 10.88 0.28
CA CYS A 225 -9.49 10.54 1.67
C CYS A 225 -10.42 9.41 2.12
N CYS A 226 -9.86 8.25 2.41
CA CYS A 226 -10.61 7.07 2.86
C CYS A 226 -10.53 6.99 4.39
N GLU A 227 -11.65 7.19 5.08
CA GLU A 227 -11.73 7.00 6.52
C GLU A 227 -11.69 5.52 6.87
N LEU A 228 -10.63 5.12 7.57
CA LEU A 228 -10.48 3.76 8.06
C LEU A 228 -10.71 3.70 9.58
N SER A 229 -11.00 2.50 10.07
CA SER A 229 -10.97 2.25 11.52
C SER A 229 -9.62 2.66 12.09
N ILE A 230 -9.63 3.34 13.22
CA ILE A 230 -8.40 3.66 13.98
C ILE A 230 -7.66 2.40 14.46
N HIS A 231 -8.34 1.25 14.47
CA HIS A 231 -7.74 -0.06 14.76
C HIS A 231 -7.31 -0.81 13.50
N ALA A 232 -7.53 -0.22 12.31
CA ALA A 232 -7.04 -0.79 11.06
C ALA A 232 -5.54 -0.51 10.95
N GLY A 233 -4.79 -1.55 10.71
CA GLY A 233 -3.34 -1.50 10.56
C GLY A 233 -2.70 -2.65 11.30
N LYS A 234 -1.59 -3.09 10.76
CA LYS A 234 -0.74 -4.11 11.36
C LYS A 234 0.63 -3.48 11.55
N GLU A 235 1.29 -3.83 12.63
CA GLU A 235 2.73 -3.64 12.67
C GLU A 235 3.35 -4.55 11.61
N SER A 236 4.39 -4.08 10.94
CA SER A 236 5.20 -4.92 10.06
C SER A 236 6.06 -5.87 10.89
N GLY A 237 5.40 -6.71 11.70
CA GLY A 237 6.03 -7.65 12.62
C GLY A 237 6.86 -8.75 11.95
N HIS A 238 6.83 -8.83 10.63
CA HIS A 238 7.63 -9.81 9.89
C HIS A 238 9.13 -9.64 10.06
N ILE A 239 9.63 -8.45 10.37
CA ILE A 239 11.06 -8.23 10.65
C ILE A 239 11.50 -8.96 11.91
N THR A 240 10.66 -9.03 12.92
CA THR A 240 10.95 -9.79 14.15
C THR A 240 11.02 -11.29 13.91
N TYR A 241 10.24 -11.83 12.99
CA TYR A 241 10.35 -13.23 12.57
C TYR A 241 11.63 -13.54 11.79
N LEU A 242 12.08 -12.60 10.97
CA LEU A 242 13.29 -12.78 10.16
C LEU A 242 14.57 -12.58 10.97
N ASN A 243 14.51 -11.81 12.04
CA ASN A 243 15.63 -11.56 12.94
C ASN A 243 15.15 -11.45 14.39
N PRO A 244 14.71 -12.55 15.01
CA PRO A 244 14.26 -12.55 16.40
C PRO A 244 15.44 -12.21 17.30
N GLN A 245 15.56 -10.94 17.71
CA GLN A 245 16.49 -10.54 18.75
C GLN A 245 15.86 -10.88 20.10
N PRO A 246 16.57 -11.59 20.98
CA PRO A 246 16.08 -11.72 22.34
C PRO A 246 16.04 -10.33 22.99
N VAL A 247 14.87 -9.97 23.52
CA VAL A 247 14.75 -8.74 24.31
C VAL A 247 15.55 -8.97 25.60
N THR A 248 16.74 -8.36 25.68
CA THR A 248 17.72 -8.55 26.76
C THR A 248 17.73 -7.42 27.80
N GLY A 249 16.83 -6.45 27.67
CA GLY A 249 16.74 -5.29 28.57
C GLY A 249 15.34 -5.10 29.16
N PRO A 250 15.21 -4.27 30.19
CA PRO A 250 13.89 -3.88 30.65
C PRO A 250 13.18 -3.09 29.53
N LEU A 251 12.00 -3.58 29.15
CA LEU A 251 11.10 -2.83 28.27
C LEU A 251 10.59 -1.61 29.04
N VAL A 252 10.55 -0.46 28.37
CA VAL A 252 10.12 0.79 28.97
C VAL A 252 8.68 1.07 28.56
N GLY A 253 7.78 1.17 29.53
CA GLY A 253 6.41 1.60 29.31
C GLY A 253 5.51 0.57 28.63
N ASN A 254 4.73 0.99 27.67
CA ASN A 254 3.64 0.22 27.05
C ASN A 254 4.11 -1.01 26.27
N GLU A 255 5.38 -1.09 25.87
CA GLU A 255 5.93 -2.26 25.17
C GLU A 255 5.80 -3.56 25.99
N GLN A 256 5.79 -3.48 27.33
CA GLN A 256 5.60 -4.65 28.19
C GLN A 256 4.16 -5.14 28.19
N GLU A 257 3.19 -4.23 28.14
CA GLU A 257 1.77 -4.58 28.11
C GLU A 257 1.38 -5.13 26.73
N ASP A 258 1.87 -4.53 25.66
CA ASP A 258 1.62 -5.01 24.30
C ASP A 258 2.20 -6.42 24.07
N LEU A 259 3.41 -6.69 24.59
CA LEU A 259 3.99 -8.04 24.53
C LEU A 259 3.25 -9.05 25.43
N ALA A 260 2.66 -8.61 26.53
CA ALA A 260 1.86 -9.48 27.40
C ALA A 260 0.53 -9.85 26.74
N GLU A 261 -0.17 -8.90 26.13
CA GLU A 261 -1.42 -9.15 25.41
C GLU A 261 -1.20 -10.10 24.21
N HIS A 262 -0.09 -9.97 23.48
CA HIS A 262 0.26 -10.88 22.39
C HIS A 262 0.74 -12.27 22.84
N ARG A 263 1.02 -12.45 24.12
CA ARG A 263 1.46 -13.73 24.70
C ARG A 263 0.37 -14.50 25.46
N GLU A 264 -0.80 -13.89 25.70
CA GLU A 264 -1.91 -14.62 26.29
C GLU A 264 -2.39 -15.73 25.36
N GLY A 265 -1.96 -16.94 25.63
CA GLY A 265 -2.31 -18.15 24.89
C GLY A 265 -1.17 -18.85 24.19
N GLY A 266 0.07 -18.39 24.30
CA GLY A 266 1.26 -19.10 23.76
C GLY A 266 1.33 -19.15 22.23
N LYS A 267 0.56 -18.33 21.53
CA LYS A 267 0.62 -18.15 20.08
C LYS A 267 0.75 -16.66 19.79
N LEU A 268 1.79 -16.29 19.02
CA LEU A 268 1.79 -15.02 18.32
C LEU A 268 0.54 -15.02 17.44
N VAL A 269 -0.33 -14.05 17.64
CA VAL A 269 -1.48 -13.85 16.78
C VAL A 269 -0.96 -13.08 15.57
N ASP A 270 -0.98 -13.75 14.42
CA ASP A 270 -0.62 -13.19 13.09
C ASP A 270 -1.53 -12.02 12.70
#